data_b64007b153cc87750b59da959031286b
#
_entry.id   b64007b153cc87750b59da959031286b
#
_cell.length_a   1.000
_cell.length_b   1.000
_cell.length_c   1.000
_cell.angle_alpha   90.00
_cell.angle_beta   90.00
_cell.angle_gamma   90.00
#
_symmetry.space_group_name_H-M   'P 1'
#
loop_
_entity.id
_entity.type
_entity.pdbx_description
1 polymer ?
#
loop_
_entity_poly.entity_id
_entity_poly.type
_entity_poly.pdbx_seq_one_letter_code
_entity_poly.pdbx_strand_id
1 'polypeptide(L)'
;MALSKKRFIIAAVLMIIITAAAVLISFMSAPYLVMYVSDTNTRYITQKAEDGLMFSVEFIHSVNQTPVKDTYIIENEQIRAYSTTYRSFGAGVQTALDDGQTMTYDDDGNMVITGFDITYNPLRYIVGTVSDHILTIDDKEISLRDLCGRNAKVVFEITTPFEILTKGLL
;
A
#
# COMPACT_ATOMS: atom_id res chain seq x y z
N MET A 1 38.00 -41.97 -17.03
CA MET A 1 38.20 -40.60 -16.49
C MET A 1 37.34 -39.54 -17.19
N ALA A 2 37.07 -39.59 -18.48
CA ALA A 2 36.24 -38.62 -19.23
C ALA A 2 34.75 -38.64 -18.84
N LEU A 3 34.14 -39.79 -18.53
CA LEU A 3 32.74 -39.89 -18.09
C LEU A 3 32.49 -39.21 -16.73
N SER A 4 33.45 -39.22 -15.82
CA SER A 4 33.36 -38.57 -14.51
C SER A 4 33.33 -37.04 -14.63
N LYS A 5 34.20 -36.44 -15.47
CA LYS A 5 34.24 -35.01 -15.73
C LYS A 5 32.91 -34.51 -16.37
N LYS A 6 32.40 -35.27 -17.36
CA LYS A 6 31.13 -34.93 -18.03
C LYS A 6 29.95 -34.94 -17.06
N ARG A 7 29.85 -35.93 -16.18
CA ARG A 7 28.83 -36.02 -15.13
C ARG A 7 28.94 -34.86 -14.14
N PHE A 8 30.17 -34.50 -13.75
CA PHE A 8 30.40 -33.35 -12.86
C PHE A 8 29.95 -32.03 -13.49
N ILE A 9 30.27 -31.78 -14.76
CA ILE A 9 29.86 -30.60 -15.51
C ILE A 9 28.33 -30.54 -15.61
N ILE A 10 27.66 -31.65 -15.94
CA ILE A 10 26.20 -31.72 -16.00
C ILE A 10 25.58 -31.39 -14.63
N ALA A 11 26.11 -31.96 -13.55
CA ALA A 11 25.61 -31.69 -12.19
C ALA A 11 25.81 -30.22 -11.81
N ALA A 12 26.95 -29.62 -12.15
CA ALA A 12 27.20 -28.19 -11.90
C ALA A 12 26.22 -27.27 -12.67
N VAL A 13 25.99 -27.59 -13.96
CA VAL A 13 25.01 -26.83 -14.77
C VAL A 13 23.58 -26.96 -14.22
N LEU A 14 23.17 -28.17 -13.84
CA LEU A 14 21.87 -28.39 -13.23
C LEU A 14 21.73 -27.62 -11.91
N MET A 15 22.76 -27.61 -11.08
CA MET A 15 22.76 -26.82 -9.83
C MET A 15 22.59 -25.33 -10.10
N ILE A 16 23.30 -24.78 -11.08
CA ILE A 16 23.16 -23.37 -11.48
C ILE A 16 21.73 -23.08 -11.94
N ILE A 17 21.14 -23.94 -12.78
CA ILE A 17 19.76 -23.77 -13.26
C ILE A 17 18.77 -23.80 -12.10
N ILE A 18 18.91 -24.75 -11.19
CA ILE A 18 18.02 -24.86 -9.99
C ILE A 18 18.15 -23.62 -9.11
N THR A 19 19.38 -23.15 -8.87
CA THR A 19 19.62 -21.96 -8.05
C THR A 19 19.02 -20.72 -8.73
N ALA A 20 19.24 -20.55 -10.03
CA ALA A 20 18.65 -19.45 -10.79
C ALA A 20 17.12 -19.48 -10.78
N ALA A 21 16.52 -20.66 -10.93
CA ALA A 21 15.07 -20.84 -10.84
C ALA A 21 14.54 -20.50 -9.44
N ALA A 22 15.22 -20.95 -8.39
CA ALA A 22 14.83 -20.63 -7.00
C ALA A 22 14.90 -19.12 -6.71
N VAL A 23 15.94 -18.43 -7.17
CA VAL A 23 16.05 -16.97 -7.05
C VAL A 23 14.95 -16.26 -7.82
N LEU A 24 14.65 -16.70 -9.03
CA LEU A 24 13.57 -16.12 -9.83
C LEU A 24 12.20 -16.31 -9.16
N ILE A 25 11.91 -17.51 -8.66
CA ILE A 25 10.67 -17.80 -7.93
C ILE A 25 10.57 -16.91 -6.70
N SER A 26 11.63 -16.80 -5.90
CA SER A 26 11.66 -15.95 -4.71
C SER A 26 11.40 -14.48 -5.05
N PHE A 27 11.99 -13.96 -6.12
CA PHE A 27 11.74 -12.60 -6.60
C PHE A 27 10.31 -12.42 -7.08
N MET A 28 9.78 -13.35 -7.87
CA MET A 28 8.44 -13.29 -8.43
C MET A 28 7.32 -13.46 -7.39
N SER A 29 7.65 -14.00 -6.22
CA SER A 29 6.72 -14.21 -5.09
C SER A 29 6.85 -13.16 -3.99
N ALA A 30 7.80 -12.22 -4.09
CA ALA A 30 7.98 -11.19 -3.08
C ALA A 30 6.77 -10.23 -3.06
N PRO A 31 6.27 -9.82 -1.87
CA PRO A 31 5.15 -8.91 -1.78
C PRO A 31 5.58 -7.45 -2.04
N TYR A 32 4.77 -6.73 -2.80
CA TYR A 32 4.91 -5.31 -3.08
C TYR A 32 3.59 -4.58 -2.83
N LEU A 33 3.66 -3.42 -2.19
CA LEU A 33 2.59 -2.44 -2.19
C LEU A 33 2.62 -1.73 -3.54
N VAL A 34 1.54 -1.84 -4.30
CA VAL A 34 1.36 -1.11 -5.56
C VAL A 34 0.20 -0.14 -5.43
N MET A 35 0.33 1.02 -6.08
CA MET A 35 -0.77 1.95 -6.28
C MET A 35 -1.03 2.12 -7.78
N TYR A 36 -2.27 1.94 -8.20
CA TYR A 36 -2.68 2.07 -9.58
C TYR A 36 -4.09 2.66 -9.71
N VAL A 37 -4.42 3.16 -10.90
CA VAL A 37 -5.77 3.62 -11.26
C VAL A 37 -6.53 2.45 -11.88
N SER A 38 -7.67 2.06 -11.27
CA SER A 38 -8.41 0.86 -11.67
C SER A 38 -9.02 0.94 -13.07
N ASP A 39 -9.36 2.14 -13.54
CA ASP A 39 -10.01 2.30 -14.86
C ASP A 39 -9.02 2.16 -16.02
N THR A 40 -7.71 2.34 -15.78
CA THR A 40 -6.66 2.30 -16.80
C THR A 40 -5.60 1.23 -16.57
N ASN A 41 -5.58 0.61 -15.39
CA ASN A 41 -4.51 -0.26 -14.89
C ASN A 41 -3.12 0.41 -14.88
N THR A 42 -3.08 1.76 -14.95
CA THR A 42 -1.83 2.50 -14.88
C THR A 42 -1.30 2.50 -13.46
N ARG A 43 -0.13 1.94 -13.29
CA ARG A 43 0.57 1.84 -12.01
C ARG A 43 1.51 3.03 -11.83
N TYR A 44 1.44 3.66 -10.66
CA TYR A 44 2.22 4.85 -10.33
C TYR A 44 3.26 4.59 -9.23
N ILE A 45 2.96 3.66 -8.31
CA ILE A 45 3.84 3.36 -7.18
C ILE A 45 4.05 1.84 -7.09
N THR A 46 5.27 1.47 -6.78
CA THR A 46 5.67 0.11 -6.44
C THR A 46 6.70 0.19 -5.34
N GLN A 47 6.34 -0.25 -4.16
CA GLN A 47 7.17 -0.25 -2.96
C GLN A 47 7.21 -1.66 -2.39
N LYS A 48 8.36 -2.13 -1.88
CA LYS A 48 8.42 -3.42 -1.21
C LYS A 48 7.50 -3.40 0.02
N ALA A 49 6.62 -4.39 0.15
CA ALA A 49 5.69 -4.48 1.25
C ALA A 49 6.38 -5.16 2.45
N GLU A 50 7.18 -4.39 3.19
CA GLU A 50 7.83 -4.85 4.42
C GLU A 50 6.90 -4.61 5.61
N ASP A 51 6.86 -5.56 6.55
CA ASP A 51 6.12 -5.36 7.80
C ASP A 51 6.65 -4.11 8.53
N GLY A 52 5.72 -3.25 8.96
CA GLY A 52 6.04 -1.97 9.57
C GLY A 52 6.12 -0.80 8.58
N LEU A 53 6.08 -1.02 7.26
CA LEU A 53 5.96 0.08 6.30
C LEU A 53 4.66 0.84 6.55
N MET A 54 4.77 2.16 6.74
CA MET A 54 3.62 3.03 6.95
C MET A 54 3.41 3.96 5.75
N PHE A 55 2.16 4.26 5.45
CA PHE A 55 1.76 5.30 4.53
C PHE A 55 0.47 5.96 5.00
N SER A 56 0.20 7.17 4.55
CA SER A 56 -1.03 7.87 4.88
C SER A 56 -1.64 8.56 3.68
N VAL A 57 -2.96 8.75 3.72
CA VAL A 57 -3.70 9.54 2.75
C VAL A 57 -4.42 10.64 3.51
N GLU A 58 -4.11 11.91 3.18
CA GLU A 58 -4.73 13.10 3.76
C GLU A 58 -5.60 13.80 2.73
N PHE A 59 -6.77 14.26 3.16
CA PHE A 59 -7.68 15.04 2.32
C PHE A 59 -8.50 16.01 3.18
N ILE A 60 -9.02 17.08 2.55
CA ILE A 60 -9.94 17.99 3.21
C ILE A 60 -11.35 17.41 3.14
N HIS A 61 -11.96 17.16 4.30
CA HIS A 61 -13.33 16.66 4.37
C HIS A 61 -14.33 17.66 3.79
N SER A 62 -15.20 17.20 2.88
CA SER A 62 -16.07 18.09 2.09
C SER A 62 -17.06 18.89 2.91
N VAL A 63 -17.54 18.36 4.04
CA VAL A 63 -18.52 19.02 4.92
C VAL A 63 -17.83 19.88 5.96
N ASN A 64 -16.91 19.33 6.73
CA ASN A 64 -16.25 20.03 7.85
C ASN A 64 -15.16 20.99 7.40
N GLN A 65 -14.71 20.91 6.14
CA GLN A 65 -13.60 21.71 5.56
C GLN A 65 -12.32 21.64 6.40
N THR A 66 -12.09 20.51 7.06
CA THR A 66 -10.93 20.24 7.91
C THR A 66 -10.16 19.03 7.37
N PRO A 67 -8.84 18.96 7.61
CA PRO A 67 -8.05 17.81 7.22
C PRO A 67 -8.51 16.53 7.92
N VAL A 68 -8.54 15.43 7.18
CA VAL A 68 -8.63 14.06 7.67
C VAL A 68 -7.44 13.31 7.11
N LYS A 69 -6.69 12.64 7.98
CA LYS A 69 -5.52 11.84 7.63
C LYS A 69 -5.72 10.41 8.10
N ASP A 70 -5.85 9.51 7.14
CA ASP A 70 -5.88 8.08 7.39
C ASP A 70 -4.47 7.50 7.25
N THR A 71 -4.00 6.82 8.27
CA THR A 71 -2.68 6.18 8.31
C THR A 71 -2.85 4.67 8.30
N TYR A 72 -2.04 4.01 7.51
CA TYR A 72 -2.01 2.56 7.33
C TYR A 72 -0.63 2.01 7.62
N ILE A 73 -0.59 0.75 8.06
CA ILE A 73 0.63 -0.02 8.28
C ILE A 73 0.53 -1.34 7.51
N ILE A 74 1.64 -1.81 6.95
CA ILE A 74 1.73 -3.15 6.38
C ILE A 74 2.07 -4.14 7.50
N GLU A 75 1.22 -5.13 7.67
CA GLU A 75 1.42 -6.24 8.61
C GLU A 75 0.90 -7.54 7.99
N ASN A 76 1.72 -8.61 8.01
CA ASN A 76 1.35 -9.92 7.47
C ASN A 76 0.80 -9.87 6.04
N GLU A 77 1.47 -9.14 5.16
CA GLU A 77 1.07 -8.94 3.75
C GLU A 77 -0.36 -8.35 3.59
N GLN A 78 -0.80 -7.56 4.56
CA GLN A 78 -2.08 -6.83 4.54
C GLN A 78 -1.89 -5.36 4.84
N ILE A 79 -2.76 -4.53 4.29
CA ILE A 79 -2.86 -3.10 4.61
C ILE A 79 -3.81 -2.99 5.81
N ARG A 80 -3.27 -2.66 6.99
CA ARG A 80 -4.08 -2.49 8.20
C ARG A 80 -4.31 -1.01 8.49
N ALA A 81 -5.53 -0.64 8.87
CA ALA A 81 -5.82 0.68 9.41
C ALA A 81 -5.06 0.87 10.74
N TYR A 82 -4.23 1.91 10.80
CA TYR A 82 -3.42 2.21 11.98
C TYR A 82 -4.03 3.35 12.81
N SER A 83 -4.29 4.49 12.17
CA SER A 83 -4.94 5.64 12.84
C SER A 83 -5.70 6.50 11.84
N THR A 84 -6.71 7.22 12.34
CA THR A 84 -7.34 8.34 11.64
C THR A 84 -7.20 9.59 12.51
N THR A 85 -6.74 10.69 11.91
CA THR A 85 -6.56 11.99 12.56
C THR A 85 -7.47 13.02 11.94
N TYR A 86 -8.17 13.81 12.76
CA TYR A 86 -9.04 14.90 12.30
C TYR A 86 -9.18 15.99 13.36
N ARG A 87 -9.47 17.22 12.91
CA ARG A 87 -9.48 18.40 13.80
C ARG A 87 -10.77 18.58 14.60
N SER A 88 -11.90 18.16 14.06
CA SER A 88 -13.21 18.39 14.69
C SER A 88 -14.22 17.30 14.36
N PHE A 89 -15.12 17.02 15.29
CA PHE A 89 -16.29 16.19 15.01
C PHE A 89 -17.20 16.85 13.98
N GLY A 90 -17.86 16.06 13.15
CA GLY A 90 -18.82 16.53 12.18
C GLY A 90 -19.36 15.40 11.30
N ALA A 91 -20.23 15.74 10.36
CA ALA A 91 -20.84 14.76 9.47
C ALA A 91 -19.77 13.96 8.68
N GLY A 92 -19.85 12.63 8.78
CA GLY A 92 -18.93 11.72 8.10
C GLY A 92 -17.65 11.40 8.86
N VAL A 93 -17.45 11.97 10.06
CA VAL A 93 -16.34 11.60 10.96
C VAL A 93 -16.90 10.73 12.07
N GLN A 94 -16.14 9.74 12.51
CA GLN A 94 -16.54 8.84 13.58
C GLN A 94 -16.79 9.65 14.87
N THR A 95 -17.98 9.52 15.45
CA THR A 95 -18.39 10.24 16.66
C THR A 95 -18.49 9.36 17.89
N ALA A 96 -18.44 8.04 17.71
CA ALA A 96 -18.39 7.03 18.77
C ALA A 96 -17.27 6.04 18.47
N LEU A 97 -16.58 5.60 19.51
CA LEU A 97 -15.52 4.59 19.38
C LEU A 97 -16.15 3.20 19.33
N ASP A 98 -15.61 2.34 18.47
CA ASP A 98 -15.90 0.92 18.48
C ASP A 98 -15.08 0.22 19.56
N ASP A 99 -15.43 -1.04 19.87
CA ASP A 99 -14.70 -1.85 20.83
C ASP A 99 -13.21 -1.97 20.42
N GLY A 100 -12.32 -1.71 21.37
CA GLY A 100 -10.87 -1.75 21.16
C GLY A 100 -10.25 -0.46 20.64
N GLN A 101 -11.06 0.51 20.19
CA GLN A 101 -10.56 1.81 19.75
C GLN A 101 -10.27 2.74 20.93
N THR A 102 -9.29 3.61 20.75
CA THR A 102 -8.95 4.68 21.69
C THR A 102 -8.83 6.01 20.96
N MET A 103 -9.22 7.09 21.62
CA MET A 103 -9.06 8.45 21.12
C MET A 103 -8.11 9.22 22.03
N THR A 104 -7.13 9.85 21.41
CA THR A 104 -6.18 10.78 22.04
C THR A 104 -6.15 12.09 21.28
N TYR A 105 -5.35 13.05 21.78
CA TYR A 105 -5.09 14.30 21.06
C TYR A 105 -3.60 14.39 20.77
N ASP A 106 -3.24 14.83 19.56
CA ASP A 106 -1.86 15.16 19.22
C ASP A 106 -1.45 16.53 19.76
N ASP A 107 -0.19 16.93 19.53
CA ASP A 107 0.37 18.20 20.03
C ASP A 107 -0.31 19.43 19.40
N ASP A 108 -0.94 19.28 18.23
CA ASP A 108 -1.70 20.33 17.53
C ASP A 108 -3.18 20.36 17.96
N GLY A 109 -3.59 19.47 18.87
CA GLY A 109 -4.96 19.36 19.36
C GLY A 109 -5.93 18.63 18.41
N ASN A 110 -5.41 17.90 17.41
CA ASN A 110 -6.25 17.06 16.56
C ASN A 110 -6.60 15.76 17.30
N MET A 111 -7.79 15.26 17.04
CA MET A 111 -8.23 13.95 17.53
C MET A 111 -7.58 12.84 16.73
N VAL A 112 -6.98 11.87 17.43
CA VAL A 112 -6.34 10.70 16.85
C VAL A 112 -7.05 9.46 17.36
N ILE A 113 -7.69 8.72 16.46
CA ILE A 113 -8.27 7.41 16.78
C ILE A 113 -7.30 6.32 16.34
N THR A 114 -7.09 5.35 17.22
CA THR A 114 -6.27 4.14 17.00
C THR A 114 -7.02 2.90 17.47
N GLY A 115 -6.42 1.72 17.30
CA GLY A 115 -7.01 0.45 17.74
C GLY A 115 -8.02 -0.12 16.74
N PHE A 116 -7.86 0.20 15.45
CA PHE A 116 -8.68 -0.39 14.39
C PHE A 116 -8.34 -1.88 14.21
N ASP A 117 -9.38 -2.70 14.11
CA ASP A 117 -9.28 -4.10 13.69
C ASP A 117 -9.82 -4.26 12.26
N ILE A 118 -9.24 -3.48 11.34
CA ILE A 118 -9.65 -3.43 9.94
C ILE A 118 -8.43 -3.61 9.05
N THR A 119 -8.53 -4.57 8.13
CA THR A 119 -7.53 -4.81 7.10
C THR A 119 -8.13 -4.67 5.71
N TYR A 120 -7.30 -4.28 4.76
CA TYR A 120 -7.66 -4.08 3.36
C TYR A 120 -6.65 -4.81 2.47
N ASN A 121 -7.14 -5.46 1.46
CA ASN A 121 -6.37 -5.86 0.28
C ASN A 121 -7.35 -6.20 -0.85
N PRO A 122 -7.71 -5.20 -1.65
CA PRO A 122 -7.16 -3.84 -1.77
C PRO A 122 -7.87 -2.77 -0.94
N LEU A 123 -7.14 -1.66 -0.68
CA LEU A 123 -7.66 -0.39 -0.20
C LEU A 123 -7.98 0.52 -1.39
N ARG A 124 -9.11 1.24 -1.34
CA ARG A 124 -9.57 2.07 -2.46
C ARG A 124 -9.89 3.49 -2.02
N TYR A 125 -9.50 4.45 -2.88
CA TYR A 125 -9.87 5.87 -2.78
C TYR A 125 -10.41 6.38 -4.11
N ILE A 126 -11.23 7.42 -4.03
CA ILE A 126 -11.60 8.25 -5.18
C ILE A 126 -11.00 9.61 -4.97
N VAL A 127 -10.10 10.04 -5.87
CA VAL A 127 -9.44 11.34 -5.78
C VAL A 127 -10.47 12.45 -5.88
N GLY A 128 -10.46 13.37 -4.90
CA GLY A 128 -11.46 14.43 -4.81
C GLY A 128 -11.47 15.37 -6.01
N THR A 129 -12.66 15.82 -6.39
CA THR A 129 -12.84 16.82 -7.44
C THR A 129 -12.58 18.24 -6.92
N VAL A 130 -12.85 18.50 -5.65
CA VAL A 130 -12.66 19.81 -4.98
C VAL A 130 -11.38 19.82 -4.18
N SER A 131 -11.22 18.93 -3.21
CA SER A 131 -9.98 18.79 -2.43
C SER A 131 -9.07 17.71 -3.01
N ASP A 132 -7.77 17.89 -2.85
CA ASP A 132 -6.78 16.90 -3.23
C ASP A 132 -6.72 15.77 -2.20
N HIS A 133 -6.10 14.65 -2.60
CA HIS A 133 -5.66 13.60 -1.70
C HIS A 133 -4.13 13.56 -1.74
N ILE A 134 -3.51 13.76 -0.60
CA ILE A 134 -2.06 13.73 -0.45
C ILE A 134 -1.66 12.38 0.13
N LEU A 135 -0.94 11.61 -0.65
CA LEU A 135 -0.29 10.38 -0.19
C LEU A 135 1.06 10.72 0.41
N THR A 136 1.32 10.26 1.64
CA THR A 136 2.66 10.30 2.24
C THR A 136 3.18 8.87 2.39
N ILE A 137 4.33 8.58 1.80
CA ILE A 137 5.04 7.31 1.89
C ILE A 137 6.56 7.58 1.83
N ASP A 138 7.36 6.92 2.71
CA ASP A 138 8.81 7.17 2.82
C ASP A 138 9.15 8.67 2.93
N ASP A 139 8.42 9.40 3.77
CA ASP A 139 8.55 10.85 4.00
C ASP A 139 8.35 11.72 2.75
N LYS A 140 7.78 11.17 1.68
CA LYS A 140 7.45 11.89 0.46
C LYS A 140 5.96 12.15 0.37
N GLU A 141 5.60 13.41 0.14
CA GLU A 141 4.24 13.83 -0.15
C GLU A 141 3.98 13.83 -1.65
N ILE A 142 2.90 13.20 -2.07
CA ILE A 142 2.51 13.04 -3.48
C ILE A 142 1.05 13.46 -3.63
N SER A 143 0.79 14.47 -4.45
CA SER A 143 -0.57 14.81 -4.85
C SER A 143 -1.14 13.72 -5.75
N LEU A 144 -2.17 13.03 -5.28
CA LEU A 144 -2.86 12.03 -6.11
C LEU A 144 -3.65 12.68 -7.25
N ARG A 145 -4.08 13.92 -7.08
CA ARG A 145 -4.73 14.68 -8.14
C ARG A 145 -3.78 14.98 -9.29
N ASP A 146 -2.58 15.45 -8.98
CA ASP A 146 -1.58 15.77 -10.00
C ASP A 146 -1.06 14.50 -10.68
N LEU A 147 -0.97 13.41 -9.92
CA LEU A 147 -0.46 12.14 -10.40
C LEU A 147 -1.49 11.38 -11.25
N CYS A 148 -2.74 11.28 -10.79
CA CYS A 148 -3.77 10.39 -11.35
C CYS A 148 -4.96 11.15 -11.98
N GLY A 149 -5.10 12.43 -11.68
CA GLY A 149 -6.25 13.24 -12.09
C GLY A 149 -7.41 13.21 -11.09
N ARG A 150 -8.35 14.16 -11.29
CA ARG A 150 -9.56 14.25 -10.49
C ARG A 150 -10.49 13.07 -10.76
N ASN A 151 -11.19 12.63 -9.72
CA ASN A 151 -12.15 11.51 -9.79
C ASN A 151 -11.51 10.16 -10.16
N ALA A 152 -10.17 10.08 -10.15
CA ALA A 152 -9.47 8.81 -10.39
C ALA A 152 -9.78 7.82 -9.27
N LYS A 153 -10.05 6.57 -9.65
CA LYS A 153 -10.26 5.46 -8.70
C LYS A 153 -8.92 4.79 -8.42
N VAL A 154 -8.30 5.21 -7.33
CA VAL A 154 -7.00 4.75 -6.90
C VAL A 154 -7.14 3.50 -6.04
N VAL A 155 -6.30 2.52 -6.31
CA VAL A 155 -6.25 1.23 -5.59
C VAL A 155 -4.85 1.05 -5.03
N PHE A 156 -4.77 0.77 -3.73
CA PHE A 156 -3.58 0.28 -3.06
C PHE A 156 -3.75 -1.22 -2.82
N GLU A 157 -2.79 -2.01 -3.24
CA GLU A 157 -2.88 -3.48 -3.15
C GLU A 157 -1.50 -4.07 -2.85
N ILE A 158 -1.47 -5.08 -1.98
CA ILE A 158 -0.28 -5.91 -1.82
C ILE A 158 -0.39 -7.06 -2.81
N THR A 159 0.58 -7.16 -3.68
CA THR A 159 0.60 -8.11 -4.80
C THR A 159 2.04 -8.50 -5.14
N THR A 160 2.22 -9.54 -5.94
CA THR A 160 3.54 -10.03 -6.35
C THR A 160 3.92 -9.54 -7.75
N PRO A 161 5.21 -9.53 -8.13
CA PRO A 161 5.63 -9.23 -9.51
C PRO A 161 4.94 -10.13 -10.54
N PHE A 162 4.68 -11.38 -10.21
CA PHE A 162 3.94 -12.29 -11.09
C PHE A 162 2.50 -11.80 -11.32
N GLU A 163 1.80 -11.40 -10.27
CA GLU A 163 0.44 -10.87 -10.37
C GLU A 163 0.39 -9.50 -11.05
N ILE A 164 1.38 -8.63 -10.83
CA ILE A 164 1.50 -7.35 -11.53
C ILE A 164 1.52 -7.58 -13.05
N LEU A 165 2.32 -8.53 -13.51
CA LEU A 165 2.42 -8.89 -14.92
C LEU A 165 1.10 -9.49 -15.46
N THR A 166 0.49 -10.41 -14.71
CA THR A 166 -0.74 -11.11 -15.15
C THR A 166 -1.98 -10.22 -15.11
N LYS A 167 -2.04 -9.25 -14.21
CA LYS A 167 -3.10 -8.22 -14.14
C LYS A 167 -2.92 -7.12 -15.19
N GLY A 168 -1.78 -7.05 -15.86
CA GLY A 168 -1.47 -6.01 -16.84
C GLY A 168 -1.38 -4.62 -16.20
N LEU A 169 -0.83 -4.53 -14.99
CA LEU A 169 -0.56 -3.25 -14.32
C LEU A 169 0.71 -2.64 -14.95
N LEU A 170 0.50 -1.62 -15.79
CA LEU A 170 1.53 -0.95 -16.59
C LEU A 170 2.13 0.27 -15.88
#